data_32576c50e8211a2a36f2b86b2027bc10
#
_entry.id   32576c50e8211a2a36f2b86b2027bc10
#
_cell.length_a   1.000
_cell.length_b   1.000
_cell.length_c   1.000
_cell.angle_alpha   90.00
_cell.angle_beta   90.00
_cell.angle_gamma   90.00
#
_symmetry.space_group_name_H-M   'P 1'
#
loop_
_entity.id
_entity.type
_entity.pdbx_description
1 polymer ?
#
loop_
_entity_poly.entity_id
_entity_poly.type
_entity_poly.pdbx_seq_one_letter_code
_entity_poly.pdbx_strand_id
1 'polypeptide(L)'
;MPVNAMAGRSKSEYDAKFRADLDKFVQVSGWTLQQKVALACRVLDRDGHESALAGQVSTRGEKPGTYWTLRFGLGFDEARESNILLIDDDLNVLAGEGMANPANRFHLWIYRARPETNAIVHTHPPSASALSMIAEELIVSHMDTCVLYENCAYLPEWPGVPIGDEEGEMISAALGDKQAVLLAHHGLLTAAKTIEEAAVLAFYVERAAKLQLLARAVGPIKRVKPELAREARSYRGSPKYIAATFNYLARRVLREAPDCLS
;
A
#
# COMPACT_ATOMS: atom_id res chain seq x y z
N MET A 1 -44.14 6.55 -14.36
CA MET A 1 -43.28 7.59 -14.94
C MET A 1 -42.49 6.96 -16.06
N PRO A 2 -42.38 7.56 -17.24
CA PRO A 2 -41.71 6.94 -18.35
C PRO A 2 -40.19 6.85 -18.09
N VAL A 3 -39.63 5.67 -18.33
CA VAL A 3 -38.22 5.32 -18.18
C VAL A 3 -37.27 6.17 -19.07
N ASN A 4 -37.81 6.92 -20.02
CA ASN A 4 -37.09 7.73 -21.01
C ASN A 4 -36.47 9.03 -20.50
N ALA A 5 -36.69 9.44 -19.25
CA ALA A 5 -36.08 10.66 -18.73
C ALA A 5 -34.60 10.47 -18.25
N MET A 6 -34.08 9.23 -18.22
CA MET A 6 -32.68 8.90 -17.86
C MET A 6 -31.82 8.56 -19.06
N ALA A 7 -32.34 8.58 -20.28
CA ALA A 7 -31.59 8.34 -21.50
C ALA A 7 -30.81 9.60 -21.89
N GLY A 8 -29.48 9.55 -21.88
CA GLY A 8 -28.78 10.64 -22.49
C GLY A 8 -27.28 10.78 -22.32
N ARG A 9 -26.66 10.21 -21.30
CA ARG A 9 -25.20 10.34 -21.15
C ARG A 9 -24.49 9.01 -21.39
N SER A 10 -23.40 9.07 -22.13
CA SER A 10 -22.50 7.95 -22.31
C SER A 10 -21.75 7.63 -21.00
N LYS A 11 -21.21 6.43 -20.91
CA LYS A 11 -20.33 6.02 -19.78
C LYS A 11 -19.15 6.99 -19.59
N SER A 12 -18.59 7.48 -20.69
CA SER A 12 -17.48 8.45 -20.66
C SER A 12 -17.89 9.80 -20.08
N GLU A 13 -19.09 10.28 -20.37
CA GLU A 13 -19.61 11.52 -19.78
C GLU A 13 -19.88 11.39 -18.28
N TYR A 14 -20.36 10.23 -17.83
CA TYR A 14 -20.50 9.95 -16.39
C TYR A 14 -19.12 9.85 -15.70
N ASP A 15 -18.11 9.20 -16.31
CA ASP A 15 -16.76 9.12 -15.76
C ASP A 15 -16.11 10.52 -15.70
N ALA A 16 -16.23 11.33 -16.73
CA ALA A 16 -15.72 12.69 -16.76
C ALA A 16 -16.36 13.56 -15.64
N LYS A 17 -17.67 13.47 -15.49
CA LYS A 17 -18.39 14.15 -14.40
C LYS A 17 -17.91 13.69 -13.03
N PHE A 18 -17.78 12.38 -12.81
CA PHE A 18 -17.30 11.83 -11.55
C PHE A 18 -15.89 12.31 -11.22
N ARG A 19 -14.97 12.34 -12.19
CA ARG A 19 -13.60 12.85 -11.99
C ARG A 19 -13.60 14.33 -11.62
N ALA A 20 -14.40 15.14 -12.30
CA ALA A 20 -14.56 16.56 -11.95
C ALA A 20 -15.15 16.77 -10.54
N ASP A 21 -16.10 15.94 -10.13
CA ASP A 21 -16.65 15.97 -8.78
C ASP A 21 -15.62 15.51 -7.74
N LEU A 22 -14.80 14.48 -8.04
CA LEU A 22 -13.68 14.09 -7.17
C LEU A 22 -12.69 15.23 -6.99
N ASP A 23 -12.30 15.93 -8.07
CA ASP A 23 -11.37 17.06 -8.00
C ASP A 23 -11.91 18.20 -7.16
N LYS A 24 -13.21 18.44 -7.24
CA LYS A 24 -13.91 19.51 -6.50
C LYS A 24 -14.10 19.19 -5.01
N PHE A 25 -14.49 17.95 -4.68
CA PHE A 25 -14.99 17.60 -3.36
C PHE A 25 -14.03 16.74 -2.52
N VAL A 26 -13.07 16.06 -3.14
CA VAL A 26 -12.06 15.29 -2.41
C VAL A 26 -10.83 16.14 -2.16
N GLN A 27 -10.67 16.55 -0.91
CA GLN A 27 -9.48 17.28 -0.48
C GLN A 27 -8.36 16.30 -0.10
N VAL A 28 -7.12 16.66 -0.41
CA VAL A 28 -5.94 16.02 0.17
C VAL A 28 -5.86 16.45 1.62
N SER A 29 -5.63 15.51 2.54
CA SER A 29 -5.49 15.83 3.96
C SER A 29 -4.29 16.76 4.22
N GLY A 30 -4.44 17.68 5.17
CA GLY A 30 -3.37 18.56 5.60
C GLY A 30 -2.41 17.94 6.64
N TRP A 31 -2.38 16.61 6.78
CA TRP A 31 -1.50 15.89 7.71
C TRP A 31 -0.03 16.03 7.32
N THR A 32 0.86 16.12 8.33
CA THR A 32 2.32 16.05 8.16
C THR A 32 2.73 14.67 7.64
N LEU A 33 3.98 14.53 7.17
CA LEU A 33 4.49 13.21 6.75
C LEU A 33 4.51 12.22 7.90
N GLN A 34 4.87 12.65 9.12
CA GLN A 34 4.86 11.81 10.32
C GLN A 34 3.44 11.34 10.65
N GLN A 35 2.47 12.25 10.65
CA GLN A 35 1.06 11.90 10.86
C GLN A 35 0.54 10.91 9.82
N LYS A 36 0.94 11.06 8.56
CA LYS A 36 0.58 10.12 7.50
C LYS A 36 1.20 8.74 7.70
N VAL A 37 2.47 8.67 8.14
CA VAL A 37 3.11 7.38 8.47
C VAL A 37 2.39 6.71 9.64
N ALA A 38 2.12 7.45 10.72
CA ALA A 38 1.39 6.92 11.87
C ALA A 38 -0.02 6.44 11.49
N LEU A 39 -0.76 7.24 10.72
CA LEU A 39 -2.09 6.87 10.22
C LEU A 39 -2.04 5.64 9.31
N ALA A 40 -1.04 5.54 8.43
CA ALA A 40 -0.88 4.37 7.57
C ALA A 40 -0.63 3.09 8.38
N CYS A 41 0.23 3.14 9.41
CA CYS A 41 0.44 2.02 10.33
C CYS A 41 -0.87 1.60 11.00
N ARG A 42 -1.61 2.54 11.61
CA ARG A 42 -2.88 2.27 12.28
C ARG A 42 -3.98 1.77 11.33
N VAL A 43 -4.02 2.28 10.10
CA VAL A 43 -4.95 1.80 9.05
C VAL A 43 -4.64 0.35 8.70
N LEU A 44 -3.36 0.03 8.53
CA LEU A 44 -2.92 -1.32 8.18
C LEU A 44 -3.16 -2.31 9.32
N ASP A 45 -2.84 -1.93 10.56
CA ASP A 45 -3.16 -2.71 11.76
C ASP A 45 -4.66 -3.07 11.79
N ARG A 46 -5.52 -2.06 11.71
CA ARG A 46 -6.97 -2.22 11.75
C ARG A 46 -7.49 -3.16 10.65
N ASP A 47 -6.79 -3.27 9.54
CA ASP A 47 -7.17 -4.14 8.41
C ASP A 47 -6.46 -5.50 8.44
N GLY A 48 -5.83 -5.84 9.57
CA GLY A 48 -5.22 -7.15 9.84
C GLY A 48 -3.83 -7.33 9.23
N HIS A 49 -3.07 -6.23 9.09
CA HIS A 49 -1.68 -6.30 8.61
C HIS A 49 -0.66 -6.41 9.76
N GLU A 50 -1.14 -6.52 11.00
CA GLU A 50 -0.25 -6.69 12.14
C GLU A 50 0.47 -8.04 12.08
N SER A 51 1.73 -8.04 12.43
CA SER A 51 2.57 -9.23 12.59
C SER A 51 3.63 -8.96 13.67
N ALA A 52 3.16 -8.64 14.87
CA ALA A 52 3.99 -8.18 15.98
C ALA A 52 4.89 -7.01 15.55
N LEU A 53 6.21 -7.17 15.60
CA LEU A 53 7.18 -6.13 15.20
C LEU A 53 7.61 -6.20 13.74
N ALA A 54 7.06 -7.14 12.96
CA ALA A 54 7.36 -7.25 11.55
C ALA A 54 6.49 -6.30 10.72
N GLY A 55 7.08 -5.81 9.64
CA GLY A 55 6.45 -4.81 8.79
C GLY A 55 7.00 -3.39 9.01
N GLN A 56 7.01 -2.61 7.94
CA GLN A 56 7.51 -1.25 7.94
C GLN A 56 6.68 -0.37 7.01
N VAL A 57 6.49 0.88 7.44
CA VAL A 57 5.99 1.98 6.61
C VAL A 57 7.07 3.04 6.59
N SER A 58 7.47 3.48 5.41
CA SER A 58 8.42 4.58 5.28
C SER A 58 7.99 5.57 4.19
N THR A 59 8.48 6.80 4.30
CA THR A 59 8.36 7.83 3.25
C THR A 59 9.62 8.66 3.19
N ARG A 60 9.95 9.19 1.98
CA ARG A 60 11.03 10.17 1.87
C ARG A 60 10.73 11.38 2.75
N GLY A 61 11.75 11.87 3.43
CA GLY A 61 11.70 13.14 4.14
C GLY A 61 11.85 14.33 3.20
N GLU A 62 11.81 15.53 3.76
CA GLU A 62 11.91 16.79 3.01
C GLU A 62 13.31 17.01 2.43
N LYS A 63 14.35 16.44 3.06
CA LYS A 63 15.72 16.50 2.58
C LYS A 63 16.07 15.22 1.83
N PRO A 64 16.79 15.29 0.70
CA PRO A 64 17.31 14.11 0.02
C PRO A 64 18.12 13.21 0.97
N GLY A 65 17.96 11.87 0.83
CA GLY A 65 18.64 10.91 1.68
C GLY A 65 18.09 10.80 3.10
N THR A 66 16.88 11.33 3.34
CA THR A 66 16.21 11.17 4.64
C THR A 66 14.83 10.52 4.48
N TYR A 67 14.39 9.79 5.52
CA TYR A 67 13.16 8.99 5.47
C TYR A 67 12.47 9.00 6.84
N TRP A 68 11.15 9.15 6.83
CA TRP A 68 10.30 8.96 8.00
C TRP A 68 9.83 7.52 8.11
N THR A 69 9.92 6.92 9.31
CA THR A 69 9.49 5.54 9.59
C THR A 69 9.11 5.37 11.05
N LEU A 70 8.29 4.36 11.37
CA LEU A 70 7.99 4.00 12.76
C LEU A 70 9.25 3.46 13.44
N ARG A 71 9.49 3.87 14.70
CA ARG A 71 10.60 3.33 15.51
C ARG A 71 10.41 1.83 15.75
N PHE A 72 11.51 1.09 15.77
CA PHE A 72 11.52 -0.33 16.11
C PHE A 72 11.09 -0.55 17.57
N GLY A 73 10.39 -1.65 17.83
CA GLY A 73 9.90 -2.04 19.14
C GLY A 73 8.46 -1.62 19.42
N LEU A 74 7.80 -0.96 18.46
CA LEU A 74 6.36 -0.65 18.52
C LEU A 74 5.60 -1.43 17.46
N GLY A 75 4.40 -1.89 17.81
CA GLY A 75 3.40 -2.40 16.87
C GLY A 75 2.75 -1.26 16.06
N PHE A 76 2.12 -1.63 14.96
CA PHE A 76 1.40 -0.66 14.14
C PHE A 76 0.21 -0.03 14.89
N ASP A 77 -0.37 -0.75 15.83
CA ASP A 77 -1.41 -0.29 16.74
C ASP A 77 -0.95 0.75 17.77
N GLU A 78 0.36 0.90 17.97
CA GLU A 78 0.96 1.87 18.89
C GLU A 78 1.47 3.12 18.14
N ALA A 79 1.43 3.15 16.80
CA ALA A 79 1.99 4.24 16.00
C ALA A 79 1.32 5.59 16.32
N ARG A 80 2.14 6.61 16.61
CA ARG A 80 1.78 8.01 16.85
C ARG A 80 2.77 8.92 16.14
N GLU A 81 2.38 10.18 15.85
CA GLU A 81 3.30 11.16 15.26
C GLU A 81 4.61 11.26 16.06
N SER A 82 4.53 11.32 17.40
CA SER A 82 5.67 11.49 18.31
C SER A 82 6.67 10.33 18.30
N ASN A 83 6.34 9.17 17.75
CA ASN A 83 7.25 8.03 17.68
C ASN A 83 7.65 7.64 16.25
N ILE A 84 7.44 8.55 15.32
CA ILE A 84 7.97 8.44 13.94
C ILE A 84 9.36 9.07 13.90
N LEU A 85 10.34 8.30 13.46
CA LEU A 85 11.75 8.70 13.35
C LEU A 85 12.06 9.26 11.98
N LEU A 86 12.96 10.27 11.92
CA LEU A 86 13.68 10.63 10.71
C LEU A 86 15.00 9.88 10.71
N ILE A 87 15.29 9.16 9.64
CA ILE A 87 16.52 8.38 9.45
C ILE A 87 17.23 8.78 8.17
N ASP A 88 18.51 8.46 8.08
CA ASP A 88 19.33 8.60 6.86
C ASP A 88 19.47 7.27 6.07
N ASP A 89 20.29 7.29 5.03
CA ASP A 89 20.61 6.13 4.16
C ASP A 89 21.35 4.99 4.90
N ASP A 90 21.90 5.24 6.07
CA ASP A 90 22.59 4.25 6.92
C ASP A 90 21.74 3.82 8.14
N LEU A 91 20.45 4.23 8.17
CA LEU A 91 19.51 4.01 9.27
C LEU A 91 19.88 4.76 10.57
N ASN A 92 20.80 5.73 10.53
CA ASN A 92 21.04 6.59 11.68
C ASN A 92 19.84 7.47 11.95
N VAL A 93 19.45 7.61 13.22
CA VAL A 93 18.35 8.46 13.64
C VAL A 93 18.79 9.92 13.65
N LEU A 94 18.16 10.74 12.82
CA LEU A 94 18.42 12.18 12.71
C LEU A 94 17.47 12.99 13.57
N ALA A 95 16.24 12.47 13.83
CA ALA A 95 15.26 13.07 14.73
C ALA A 95 14.34 11.98 15.29
N GLY A 96 13.82 12.22 16.53
CA GLY A 96 13.05 11.26 17.30
C GLY A 96 13.93 10.46 18.27
N GLU A 97 13.30 9.56 19.04
CA GLU A 97 13.98 8.71 20.05
C GLU A 97 13.77 7.22 19.74
N GLY A 98 14.85 6.44 19.77
CA GLY A 98 14.82 5.00 19.54
C GLY A 98 15.74 4.55 18.42
N MET A 99 15.41 3.44 17.78
CA MET A 99 16.16 2.89 16.66
C MET A 99 15.24 2.57 15.47
N ALA A 100 15.77 2.65 14.28
CA ALA A 100 15.05 2.21 13.07
C ALA A 100 14.95 0.68 13.03
N ASN A 101 13.87 0.16 12.41
CA ASN A 101 13.81 -1.25 12.08
C ASN A 101 14.90 -1.56 11.01
N PRO A 102 15.81 -2.53 11.25
CA PRO A 102 16.88 -2.84 10.31
C PRO A 102 16.37 -3.28 8.93
N ALA A 103 15.17 -3.85 8.85
CA ALA A 103 14.54 -4.20 7.59
C ALA A 103 14.13 -3.00 6.73
N ASN A 104 14.18 -1.74 7.24
CA ASN A 104 14.10 -0.58 6.35
C ASN A 104 15.20 -0.56 5.28
N ARG A 105 16.28 -1.35 5.44
CA ARG A 105 17.37 -1.44 4.47
C ARG A 105 16.89 -1.73 3.06
N PHE A 106 15.98 -2.68 2.86
CA PHE A 106 15.47 -2.97 1.51
C PHE A 106 14.53 -1.88 0.95
N HIS A 107 13.89 -1.06 1.80
CA HIS A 107 13.20 0.14 1.33
C HIS A 107 14.17 1.14 0.70
N LEU A 108 15.35 1.32 1.30
CA LEU A 108 16.38 2.22 0.76
C LEU A 108 16.86 1.78 -0.62
N TRP A 109 16.97 0.48 -0.86
CA TRP A 109 17.30 -0.06 -2.19
C TRP A 109 16.25 0.32 -3.23
N ILE A 110 14.97 0.19 -2.91
CA ILE A 110 13.88 0.59 -3.81
C ILE A 110 13.90 2.10 -4.04
N TYR A 111 14.10 2.91 -3.00
CA TYR A 111 14.22 4.36 -3.16
C TYR A 111 15.38 4.77 -4.07
N ARG A 112 16.52 4.10 -3.98
CA ARG A 112 17.69 4.34 -4.85
C ARG A 112 17.39 3.97 -6.31
N ALA A 113 16.77 2.81 -6.53
CA ALA A 113 16.43 2.31 -7.86
C ALA A 113 15.28 3.11 -8.52
N ARG A 114 14.40 3.74 -7.71
CA ARG A 114 13.17 4.37 -8.18
C ARG A 114 13.00 5.77 -7.56
N PRO A 115 13.61 6.80 -8.16
CA PRO A 115 13.52 8.18 -7.67
C PRO A 115 12.10 8.74 -7.56
N GLU A 116 11.17 8.24 -8.38
CA GLU A 116 9.75 8.63 -8.36
C GLU A 116 8.96 8.03 -7.19
N THR A 117 9.50 7.00 -6.51
CA THR A 117 8.88 6.39 -5.34
C THR A 117 9.16 7.24 -4.10
N ASN A 118 8.10 7.66 -3.41
CA ASN A 118 8.21 8.45 -2.18
C ASN A 118 7.74 7.72 -0.93
N ALA A 119 7.00 6.62 -1.07
CA ALA A 119 6.52 5.85 0.07
C ALA A 119 6.52 4.35 -0.20
N ILE A 120 6.84 3.57 0.83
CA ILE A 120 6.87 2.11 0.79
C ILE A 120 6.15 1.57 2.02
N VAL A 121 5.35 0.53 1.80
CA VAL A 121 4.72 -0.29 2.84
C VAL A 121 5.15 -1.72 2.62
N HIS A 122 5.62 -2.37 3.67
CA HIS A 122 5.88 -3.79 3.72
C HIS A 122 5.18 -4.40 4.94
N THR A 123 4.42 -5.48 4.74
CA THR A 123 3.64 -6.14 5.80
C THR A 123 3.43 -7.62 5.50
N HIS A 124 3.02 -8.37 6.54
CA HIS A 124 2.78 -9.81 6.48
C HIS A 124 1.32 -10.18 6.83
N PRO A 125 0.31 -9.61 6.14
CA PRO A 125 -1.08 -9.92 6.48
C PRO A 125 -1.43 -11.36 6.12
N PRO A 126 -2.39 -12.00 6.83
CA PRO A 126 -2.61 -13.43 6.78
C PRO A 126 -2.88 -14.01 5.39
N SER A 127 -3.71 -13.33 4.57
CA SER A 127 -4.09 -13.92 3.27
C SER A 127 -2.99 -13.77 2.23
N ALA A 128 -2.29 -12.63 2.18
CA ALA A 128 -1.13 -12.44 1.30
C ALA A 128 0.01 -13.38 1.72
N SER A 129 0.26 -13.52 3.03
CA SER A 129 1.25 -14.48 3.55
C SER A 129 0.89 -15.92 3.20
N ALA A 130 -0.36 -16.34 3.40
CA ALA A 130 -0.81 -17.68 3.04
C ALA A 130 -0.68 -17.95 1.52
N LEU A 131 -1.03 -16.97 0.68
CA LEU A 131 -0.86 -17.07 -0.77
C LEU A 131 0.63 -17.20 -1.15
N SER A 132 1.50 -16.44 -0.49
CA SER A 132 2.95 -16.49 -0.71
C SER A 132 3.56 -17.84 -0.34
N MET A 133 2.99 -18.55 0.65
CA MET A 133 3.48 -19.88 1.10
C MET A 133 3.20 -21.00 0.09
N ILE A 134 2.19 -20.86 -0.76
CA ILE A 134 1.86 -21.84 -1.80
C ILE A 134 2.49 -21.51 -3.15
N ALA A 135 3.42 -20.57 -3.17
CA ALA A 135 4.18 -20.14 -4.34
C ALA A 135 3.31 -19.73 -5.54
N GLU A 136 2.25 -18.95 -5.27
CA GLU A 136 1.32 -18.52 -6.31
C GLU A 136 1.25 -17.01 -6.48
N GLU A 137 1.15 -16.60 -7.74
CA GLU A 137 0.92 -15.21 -8.09
C GLU A 137 -0.47 -14.72 -7.66
N LEU A 138 -0.57 -13.43 -7.42
CA LEU A 138 -1.86 -12.78 -7.19
C LEU A 138 -2.68 -12.73 -8.47
N ILE A 139 -3.85 -13.37 -8.46
CA ILE A 139 -4.81 -13.35 -9.57
C ILE A 139 -5.82 -12.24 -9.34
N VAL A 140 -5.66 -11.13 -10.05
CA VAL A 140 -6.62 -10.04 -10.01
C VAL A 140 -7.87 -10.41 -10.82
N SER A 141 -8.97 -10.69 -10.15
CA SER A 141 -10.21 -11.17 -10.79
C SER A 141 -11.49 -10.63 -10.18
N HIS A 142 -11.41 -9.53 -9.44
CA HIS A 142 -12.55 -8.81 -8.87
C HIS A 142 -12.41 -7.30 -9.12
N MET A 143 -13.51 -6.61 -9.41
CA MET A 143 -13.52 -5.18 -9.76
C MET A 143 -12.77 -4.32 -8.73
N ASP A 144 -13.00 -4.56 -7.43
CA ASP A 144 -12.38 -3.77 -6.35
C ASP A 144 -10.85 -3.85 -6.37
N THR A 145 -10.31 -5.00 -6.77
CA THR A 145 -8.87 -5.28 -6.75
C THR A 145 -8.17 -4.96 -8.06
N CYS A 146 -8.91 -4.53 -9.09
CA CYS A 146 -8.33 -4.21 -10.41
C CYS A 146 -7.32 -3.05 -10.38
N VAL A 147 -7.23 -2.27 -9.32
CA VAL A 147 -6.13 -1.31 -9.11
C VAL A 147 -4.75 -2.01 -9.18
N LEU A 148 -4.70 -3.30 -8.87
CA LEU A 148 -3.51 -4.16 -8.92
C LEU A 148 -3.31 -4.87 -10.29
N TYR A 149 -4.23 -4.74 -11.22
CA TYR A 149 -4.15 -5.43 -12.52
C TYR A 149 -2.92 -4.96 -13.31
N GLU A 150 -2.07 -5.90 -13.74
CA GLU A 150 -0.77 -5.62 -14.36
C GLU A 150 0.15 -4.73 -13.49
N ASN A 151 -0.08 -4.67 -12.17
CA ASN A 151 0.58 -3.76 -11.24
C ASN A 151 1.05 -4.45 -9.95
N CYS A 152 1.00 -5.78 -9.92
CA CYS A 152 1.54 -6.60 -8.85
C CYS A 152 2.53 -7.60 -9.43
N ALA A 153 3.78 -7.55 -8.96
CA ALA A 153 4.82 -8.50 -9.29
C ALA A 153 4.78 -9.71 -8.33
N TYR A 154 5.58 -10.71 -8.62
CA TYR A 154 5.79 -11.86 -7.75
C TYR A 154 7.28 -12.18 -7.70
N LEU A 155 7.86 -12.29 -6.51
CA LEU A 155 9.21 -12.81 -6.28
C LEU A 155 9.06 -14.28 -5.85
N PRO A 156 9.45 -15.26 -6.70
CA PRO A 156 9.16 -16.68 -6.45
C PRO A 156 10.07 -17.34 -5.42
N GLU A 157 11.18 -16.69 -5.07
CA GLU A 157 12.18 -17.20 -4.14
C GLU A 157 12.32 -16.27 -2.94
N TRP A 158 12.43 -16.86 -1.76
CA TRP A 158 12.74 -16.09 -0.56
C TRP A 158 14.24 -15.88 -0.44
N PRO A 159 14.75 -14.63 -0.53
CA PRO A 159 16.18 -14.36 -0.49
C PRO A 159 16.81 -14.47 0.92
N GLY A 160 16.01 -14.70 1.95
CA GLY A 160 16.43 -14.64 3.34
C GLY A 160 15.85 -13.45 4.10
N VAL A 161 16.40 -13.16 5.28
CA VAL A 161 15.98 -11.99 6.08
C VAL A 161 16.51 -10.71 5.43
N PRO A 162 15.64 -9.76 5.01
CA PRO A 162 16.03 -8.67 4.11
C PRO A 162 16.71 -7.50 4.86
N ILE A 163 17.84 -7.76 5.48
CA ILE A 163 18.65 -6.77 6.19
C ILE A 163 19.97 -6.44 5.46
N GLY A 164 20.30 -7.20 4.42
CA GLY A 164 21.47 -7.02 3.57
C GLY A 164 21.15 -6.29 2.26
N ASP A 165 22.21 -6.06 1.51
CA ASP A 165 22.11 -5.38 0.21
C ASP A 165 21.59 -6.34 -0.87
N GLU A 166 21.99 -7.61 -0.83
CA GLU A 166 21.61 -8.63 -1.81
C GLU A 166 20.08 -8.85 -1.83
N GLU A 167 19.46 -9.02 -0.67
CA GLU A 167 18.01 -9.19 -0.55
C GLU A 167 17.27 -7.92 -1.03
N GLY A 168 17.80 -6.74 -0.70
CA GLY A 168 17.24 -5.46 -1.15
C GLY A 168 17.29 -5.29 -2.66
N GLU A 169 18.39 -5.70 -3.31
CA GLU A 169 18.52 -5.71 -4.76
C GLU A 169 17.53 -6.67 -5.43
N MET A 170 17.41 -7.90 -4.92
CA MET A 170 16.49 -8.91 -5.44
C MET A 170 15.03 -8.44 -5.35
N ILE A 171 14.62 -7.89 -4.22
CA ILE A 171 13.24 -7.38 -4.02
C ILE A 171 12.98 -6.19 -4.95
N SER A 172 13.94 -5.27 -5.07
CA SER A 172 13.84 -4.10 -5.95
C SER A 172 13.74 -4.52 -7.42
N ALA A 173 14.55 -5.47 -7.85
CA ALA A 173 14.51 -6.02 -9.21
C ALA A 173 13.19 -6.72 -9.52
N ALA A 174 12.66 -7.52 -8.59
CA ALA A 174 11.38 -8.20 -8.74
C ALA A 174 10.20 -7.23 -8.82
N LEU A 175 10.21 -6.14 -8.04
CA LEU A 175 9.19 -5.10 -8.10
C LEU A 175 9.16 -4.43 -9.49
N GLY A 176 10.32 -4.19 -10.10
CA GLY A 176 10.45 -3.57 -11.42
C GLY A 176 9.74 -2.22 -11.52
N ASP A 177 8.87 -2.06 -12.51
CA ASP A 177 8.05 -0.86 -12.75
C ASP A 177 6.69 -0.90 -12.03
N LYS A 178 6.38 -1.98 -11.34
CA LYS A 178 5.09 -2.17 -10.65
C LYS A 178 5.06 -1.47 -9.30
N GLN A 179 3.85 -1.33 -8.77
CA GLN A 179 3.64 -0.68 -7.46
C GLN A 179 3.43 -1.68 -6.32
N ALA A 180 3.27 -2.95 -6.61
CA ALA A 180 3.15 -4.01 -5.61
C ALA A 180 3.99 -5.22 -5.98
N VAL A 181 4.45 -5.97 -5.00
CA VAL A 181 5.06 -7.28 -5.17
C VAL A 181 4.63 -8.21 -4.03
N LEU A 182 4.28 -9.44 -4.37
CA LEU A 182 4.10 -10.54 -3.43
C LEU A 182 5.43 -11.28 -3.33
N LEU A 183 5.93 -11.46 -2.11
CA LEU A 183 7.21 -12.08 -1.80
C LEU A 183 6.97 -13.51 -1.30
N ALA A 184 7.45 -14.53 -2.03
CA ALA A 184 7.30 -15.93 -1.63
C ALA A 184 7.82 -16.17 -0.20
N HIS A 185 7.06 -16.95 0.60
CA HIS A 185 7.35 -17.29 1.99
C HIS A 185 7.55 -16.07 2.93
N HIS A 186 7.05 -14.90 2.54
CA HIS A 186 7.29 -13.68 3.30
C HIS A 186 6.00 -12.87 3.48
N GLY A 187 5.67 -12.02 2.51
CA GLY A 187 4.53 -11.11 2.62
C GLY A 187 4.36 -10.27 1.37
N LEU A 188 3.90 -9.03 1.56
CA LEU A 188 3.72 -8.07 0.48
C LEU A 188 4.60 -6.83 0.65
N LEU A 189 4.90 -6.16 -0.47
CA LEU A 189 5.45 -4.83 -0.48
C LEU A 189 4.69 -3.97 -1.50
N THR A 190 4.47 -2.70 -1.16
CA THR A 190 3.95 -1.69 -2.10
C THR A 190 4.82 -0.45 -2.10
N ALA A 191 5.05 0.12 -3.29
CA ALA A 191 5.87 1.29 -3.51
C ALA A 191 5.12 2.31 -4.38
N ALA A 192 4.97 3.53 -3.90
CA ALA A 192 4.10 4.52 -4.52
C ALA A 192 4.63 5.96 -4.38
N LYS A 193 3.95 6.89 -5.04
CA LYS A 193 4.29 8.32 -4.98
C LYS A 193 3.86 8.99 -3.68
N THR A 194 2.93 8.39 -2.95
CA THR A 194 2.42 8.92 -1.67
C THR A 194 2.19 7.79 -0.66
N ILE A 195 2.20 8.12 0.63
CA ILE A 195 1.90 7.18 1.72
C ILE A 195 0.48 6.64 1.57
N GLU A 196 -0.45 7.50 1.23
CA GLU A 196 -1.85 7.17 1.03
C GLU A 196 -2.00 6.10 -0.07
N GLU A 197 -1.27 6.26 -1.17
CA GLU A 197 -1.30 5.30 -2.27
C GLU A 197 -0.68 3.96 -1.86
N ALA A 198 0.50 3.98 -1.22
CA ALA A 198 1.16 2.76 -0.77
C ALA A 198 0.28 1.97 0.22
N ALA A 199 -0.32 2.63 1.21
CA ALA A 199 -1.19 1.98 2.19
C ALA A 199 -2.48 1.42 1.55
N VAL A 200 -3.11 2.15 0.63
CA VAL A 200 -4.31 1.69 -0.08
C VAL A 200 -3.99 0.50 -1.00
N LEU A 201 -2.83 0.50 -1.65
CA LEU A 201 -2.41 -0.66 -2.45
C LEU A 201 -2.16 -1.89 -1.58
N ALA A 202 -1.50 -1.74 -0.42
CA ALA A 202 -1.30 -2.83 0.53
C ALA A 202 -2.64 -3.42 1.01
N PHE A 203 -3.60 -2.57 1.39
CA PHE A 203 -4.98 -2.96 1.69
C PHE A 203 -5.60 -3.80 0.57
N TYR A 204 -5.42 -3.39 -0.70
CA TYR A 204 -5.99 -4.13 -1.83
C TYR A 204 -5.24 -5.42 -2.16
N VAL A 205 -3.94 -5.52 -1.88
CA VAL A 205 -3.18 -6.79 -2.04
C VAL A 205 -3.73 -7.84 -1.08
N GLU A 206 -3.88 -7.51 0.21
CA GLU A 206 -4.47 -8.43 1.19
C GLU A 206 -5.90 -8.81 0.82
N ARG A 207 -6.73 -7.84 0.44
CA ARG A 207 -8.10 -8.10 -0.01
C ARG A 207 -8.14 -9.01 -1.23
N ALA A 208 -7.25 -8.84 -2.21
CA ALA A 208 -7.18 -9.67 -3.41
C ALA A 208 -6.73 -11.10 -3.08
N ALA A 209 -5.70 -11.25 -2.24
CA ALA A 209 -5.22 -12.55 -1.76
C ALA A 209 -6.32 -13.31 -1.01
N LYS A 210 -7.04 -12.64 -0.10
CA LYS A 210 -8.18 -13.22 0.62
C LYS A 210 -9.27 -13.71 -0.33
N LEU A 211 -9.67 -12.90 -1.30
CA LEU A 211 -10.68 -13.27 -2.30
C LEU A 211 -10.20 -14.44 -3.17
N GLN A 212 -8.92 -14.48 -3.56
CA GLN A 212 -8.33 -15.58 -4.31
C GLN A 212 -8.40 -16.89 -3.54
N LEU A 213 -7.96 -16.92 -2.28
CA LEU A 213 -7.98 -18.11 -1.43
C LEU A 213 -9.40 -18.61 -1.21
N LEU A 214 -10.36 -17.73 -0.89
CA LEU A 214 -11.76 -18.08 -0.70
C LEU A 214 -12.39 -18.64 -1.99
N ALA A 215 -12.13 -18.02 -3.14
CA ALA A 215 -12.68 -18.49 -4.42
C ALA A 215 -12.11 -19.84 -4.82
N ARG A 216 -10.80 -20.07 -4.61
CA ARG A 216 -10.15 -21.36 -4.91
C ARG A 216 -10.68 -22.52 -4.10
N ALA A 217 -11.08 -22.28 -2.86
CA ALA A 217 -11.67 -23.32 -2.01
C ALA A 217 -12.98 -23.89 -2.57
N VAL A 218 -13.65 -23.14 -3.46
CA VAL A 218 -14.93 -23.54 -4.06
C VAL A 218 -14.87 -23.82 -5.57
N GLY A 219 -13.79 -23.43 -6.27
CA GLY A 219 -13.65 -23.72 -7.70
C GLY A 219 -12.59 -22.90 -8.42
N PRO A 220 -12.46 -23.09 -9.73
CA PRO A 220 -11.49 -22.39 -10.54
C PRO A 220 -11.85 -20.90 -10.71
N ILE A 221 -10.86 -20.03 -10.57
CA ILE A 221 -11.04 -18.59 -10.75
C ILE A 221 -11.23 -18.26 -12.23
N LYS A 222 -12.32 -17.57 -12.56
CA LYS A 222 -12.55 -16.99 -13.89
C LYS A 222 -11.95 -15.58 -13.92
N ARG A 223 -10.97 -15.37 -14.79
CA ARG A 223 -10.28 -14.06 -14.91
C ARG A 223 -11.21 -13.00 -15.51
N VAL A 224 -11.13 -11.79 -14.99
CA VAL A 224 -11.76 -10.61 -15.60
C VAL A 224 -11.13 -10.37 -16.97
N LYS A 225 -11.94 -9.92 -17.94
CA LYS A 225 -11.43 -9.55 -19.27
C LYS A 225 -10.43 -8.39 -19.14
N PRO A 226 -9.28 -8.46 -19.85
CA PRO A 226 -8.20 -7.49 -19.73
C PRO A 226 -8.65 -6.03 -19.92
N GLU A 227 -9.49 -5.76 -20.90
CA GLU A 227 -10.01 -4.42 -21.18
C GLU A 227 -10.83 -3.86 -20.03
N LEU A 228 -11.66 -4.69 -19.36
CA LEU A 228 -12.46 -4.29 -18.22
C LEU A 228 -11.59 -4.11 -16.96
N ALA A 229 -10.56 -4.94 -16.81
CA ALA A 229 -9.63 -4.82 -15.70
C ALA A 229 -8.81 -3.52 -15.80
N ARG A 230 -8.34 -3.14 -16.98
CA ARG A 230 -7.62 -1.87 -17.23
C ARG A 230 -8.54 -0.66 -17.02
N GLU A 231 -9.77 -0.73 -17.48
CA GLU A 231 -10.77 0.31 -17.22
C GLU A 231 -10.98 0.52 -15.71
N ALA A 232 -11.22 -0.57 -14.97
CA ALA A 232 -11.41 -0.52 -13.52
C ALA A 232 -10.13 -0.03 -12.80
N ARG A 233 -8.94 -0.43 -13.25
CA ARG A 233 -7.65 0.09 -12.74
C ARG A 233 -7.56 1.61 -12.92
N SER A 234 -7.85 2.12 -14.11
CA SER A 234 -7.81 3.57 -14.39
C SER A 234 -8.78 4.36 -13.51
N TYR A 235 -9.95 3.83 -13.25
CA TYR A 235 -10.97 4.46 -12.40
C TYR A 235 -10.55 4.47 -10.93
N ARG A 236 -10.23 3.30 -10.36
CA ARG A 236 -9.94 3.12 -8.93
C ARG A 236 -8.54 3.56 -8.53
N GLY A 237 -7.59 3.54 -9.45
CA GLY A 237 -6.20 3.99 -9.25
C GLY A 237 -6.00 5.48 -9.47
N SER A 238 -7.06 6.25 -9.75
CA SER A 238 -6.90 7.71 -9.88
C SER A 238 -6.48 8.33 -8.53
N PRO A 239 -5.57 9.33 -8.52
CA PRO A 239 -5.03 9.88 -7.28
C PRO A 239 -6.09 10.37 -6.30
N LYS A 240 -7.16 10.99 -6.79
CA LYS A 240 -8.27 11.46 -5.95
C LYS A 240 -9.12 10.32 -5.38
N TYR A 241 -9.32 9.24 -6.13
CA TYR A 241 -10.01 8.05 -5.62
C TYR A 241 -9.20 7.35 -4.52
N ILE A 242 -7.90 7.24 -4.72
CA ILE A 242 -6.95 6.71 -3.71
C ILE A 242 -6.98 7.59 -2.45
N ALA A 243 -6.87 8.92 -2.59
CA ALA A 243 -6.96 9.85 -1.47
C ALA A 243 -8.29 9.75 -0.72
N ALA A 244 -9.42 9.64 -1.44
CA ALA A 244 -10.73 9.45 -0.83
C ALA A 244 -10.80 8.14 -0.03
N THR A 245 -10.23 7.06 -0.58
CA THR A 245 -10.16 5.75 0.08
C THR A 245 -9.33 5.82 1.35
N PHE A 246 -8.12 6.37 1.27
CA PHE A 246 -7.26 6.55 2.45
C PHE A 246 -7.92 7.42 3.52
N ASN A 247 -8.50 8.55 3.13
CA ASN A 247 -9.22 9.45 4.04
C ASN A 247 -10.38 8.75 4.76
N TYR A 248 -11.10 7.84 4.06
CA TYR A 248 -12.12 7.02 4.68
C TYR A 248 -11.53 6.08 5.73
N LEU A 249 -10.45 5.36 5.41
CA LEU A 249 -9.78 4.45 6.32
C LEU A 249 -9.21 5.18 7.54
N ALA A 250 -8.54 6.31 7.31
CA ALA A 250 -7.99 7.17 8.34
C ALA A 250 -9.07 7.70 9.31
N ARG A 251 -10.24 8.13 8.78
CA ARG A 251 -11.35 8.55 9.66
C ARG A 251 -11.88 7.41 10.53
N ARG A 252 -11.77 6.15 10.10
CA ARG A 252 -12.12 5.00 10.96
C ARG A 252 -11.14 4.88 12.12
N VAL A 253 -9.83 5.01 11.84
CA VAL A 253 -8.79 5.02 12.87
C VAL A 253 -9.01 6.17 13.84
N LEU A 254 -9.16 7.39 13.37
CA LEU A 254 -9.25 8.60 14.21
C LEU A 254 -10.48 8.62 15.13
N ARG A 255 -11.54 7.87 14.82
CA ARG A 255 -12.68 7.72 15.75
C ARG A 255 -12.35 6.87 16.98
N GLU A 256 -11.40 5.95 16.87
CA GLU A 256 -11.05 4.98 17.90
C GLU A 256 -9.71 5.31 18.57
N ALA A 257 -8.78 5.89 17.80
CA ALA A 257 -7.42 6.23 18.22
C ALA A 257 -7.02 7.64 17.76
N PRO A 258 -7.66 8.71 18.28
CA PRO A 258 -7.33 10.09 17.90
C PRO A 258 -5.91 10.51 18.31
N ASP A 259 -5.33 9.83 19.29
CA ASP A 259 -3.96 10.00 19.78
C ASP A 259 -2.88 9.65 18.74
N CYS A 260 -3.26 9.01 17.63
CA CYS A 260 -2.37 8.73 16.50
C CYS A 260 -1.70 10.01 15.94
N LEU A 261 -2.34 11.15 16.06
CA LEU A 261 -1.85 12.44 15.56
C LEU A 261 -1.04 13.25 16.59
N SER A 262 -0.66 12.67 17.73
CA SER A 262 0.09 13.33 18.80
C SER A 262 1.51 12.83 18.96
#